data_185ac8ff7f42856f2e2c92739fd2809a
#
_entry.id   185ac8ff7f42856f2e2c92739fd2809a
#
_cell.length_a   1.000
_cell.length_b   1.000
_cell.length_c   1.000
_cell.angle_alpha   90.00
_cell.angle_beta   90.00
_cell.angle_gamma   90.00
#
_symmetry.space_group_name_H-M   'P 1'
#
loop_
_entity.id
_entity.type
_entity.pdbx_description
1 polymer ?
#
loop_
_entity_poly.entity_id
_entity_poly.type
_entity_poly.pdbx_seq_one_letter_code
_entity_poly.pdbx_strand_id
1 'polypeptide(L)'
;MEIRKAKMDDTQQIFNLTQDTIRTAYSNVYTQYEVDFFLDLHSKQNIAEDISKGIAYVLLDGSKVLATATLDGNHVMRVFVEKSHMGQGCGSKIMDFIESEIAKHYDESILDTSIVAKEFYLRRGYVYVRSDSLDIKGGNTLKYDIMKKVFTEGKI
;
A
#
# COMPACT_ATOMS: atom_id res chain seq x y z
N MET A 1 12.46 4.24 15.39
CA MET A 1 11.35 3.67 14.62
C MET A 1 11.55 2.18 14.43
N GLU A 2 10.46 1.45 14.44
CA GLU A 2 10.46 -0.01 14.35
C GLU A 2 9.53 -0.46 13.23
N ILE A 3 9.91 -1.50 12.48
CA ILE A 3 9.03 -2.17 11.51
C ILE A 3 8.84 -3.60 11.98
N ARG A 4 7.59 -4.02 12.07
CA ARG A 4 7.22 -5.38 12.46
C ARG A 4 5.92 -5.81 11.78
N LYS A 5 5.60 -7.10 11.89
CA LYS A 5 4.27 -7.57 11.50
C LYS A 5 3.22 -6.89 12.35
N ALA A 6 2.11 -6.53 11.73
CA ALA A 6 0.98 -5.95 12.43
C ALA A 6 0.33 -6.97 13.36
N LYS A 7 -0.18 -6.49 14.49
CA LYS A 7 -0.96 -7.26 15.46
C LYS A 7 -2.41 -6.80 15.39
N MET A 8 -3.32 -7.60 15.90
CA MET A 8 -4.75 -7.23 15.90
C MET A 8 -5.00 -5.88 16.58
N ASP A 9 -4.23 -5.54 17.60
CA ASP A 9 -4.33 -4.25 18.28
C ASP A 9 -3.98 -3.07 17.37
N ASP A 10 -3.28 -3.30 16.26
CA ASP A 10 -2.94 -2.24 15.29
C ASP A 10 -4.07 -1.96 14.31
N THR A 11 -5.09 -2.80 14.24
CA THR A 11 -6.16 -2.70 13.25
C THR A 11 -6.78 -1.32 13.18
N GLN A 12 -7.12 -0.74 14.33
CA GLN A 12 -7.79 0.56 14.36
C GLN A 12 -6.91 1.68 13.82
N GLN A 13 -5.62 1.69 14.16
CA GLN A 13 -4.71 2.72 13.65
C GLN A 13 -4.49 2.56 12.14
N ILE A 14 -4.32 1.33 11.65
CA ILE A 14 -4.19 1.07 10.21
C ILE A 14 -5.45 1.53 9.50
N PHE A 15 -6.61 1.17 10.01
CA PHE A 15 -7.90 1.57 9.43
C PHE A 15 -8.02 3.09 9.36
N ASN A 16 -7.72 3.78 10.47
CA ASN A 16 -7.84 5.24 10.51
C ASN A 16 -6.93 5.93 9.50
N LEU A 17 -5.66 5.55 9.43
CA LEU A 17 -4.73 6.22 8.51
C LEU A 17 -5.05 5.92 7.04
N THR A 18 -5.52 4.73 6.71
CA THR A 18 -5.92 4.40 5.34
C THR A 18 -7.19 5.14 4.94
N GLN A 19 -8.20 5.15 5.79
CA GLN A 19 -9.47 5.85 5.51
C GLN A 19 -9.24 7.36 5.37
N ASP A 20 -8.43 7.96 6.25
CA ASP A 20 -8.12 9.38 6.19
C ASP A 20 -7.46 9.77 4.87
N THR A 21 -6.48 9.00 4.42
CA THR A 21 -5.80 9.27 3.16
C THR A 21 -6.75 9.14 1.97
N ILE A 22 -7.60 8.12 1.97
CA ILE A 22 -8.58 7.93 0.90
C ILE A 22 -9.56 9.10 0.87
N ARG A 23 -10.09 9.50 2.01
CA ARG A 23 -11.06 10.59 2.09
C ARG A 23 -10.47 11.94 1.71
N THR A 24 -9.20 12.19 2.01
CA THR A 24 -8.56 13.49 1.75
C THR A 24 -7.85 13.56 0.41
N ALA A 25 -7.04 12.56 0.06
CA ALA A 25 -6.23 12.60 -1.15
C ALA A 25 -6.96 12.00 -2.37
N TYR A 26 -7.62 10.87 -2.21
CA TYR A 26 -8.27 10.18 -3.33
C TYR A 26 -9.50 10.94 -3.83
N SER A 27 -10.21 11.64 -2.95
CA SER A 27 -11.41 12.40 -3.33
C SER A 27 -11.11 13.55 -4.29
N ASN A 28 -9.85 13.97 -4.40
CA ASN A 28 -9.45 15.02 -5.33
C ASN A 28 -9.29 14.55 -6.78
N VAL A 29 -9.11 13.23 -6.98
CA VAL A 29 -8.77 12.67 -8.31
C VAL A 29 -9.71 11.55 -8.75
N TYR A 30 -10.54 11.01 -7.84
CA TYR A 30 -11.45 9.93 -8.12
C TYR A 30 -12.90 10.36 -7.93
N THR A 31 -13.82 9.70 -8.63
CA THR A 31 -15.27 9.88 -8.43
C THR A 31 -15.67 9.32 -7.07
N GLN A 32 -16.87 9.68 -6.60
CA GLN A 32 -17.40 9.15 -5.35
C GLN A 32 -17.52 7.63 -5.37
N TYR A 33 -17.93 7.05 -6.51
CA TYR A 33 -18.01 5.58 -6.64
C TYR A 33 -16.66 4.92 -6.47
N GLU A 34 -15.62 5.54 -7.04
CA GLU A 34 -14.24 5.03 -6.92
C GLU A 34 -13.71 5.18 -5.50
N VAL A 35 -13.97 6.32 -4.86
CA VAL A 35 -13.60 6.55 -3.45
C VAL A 35 -14.28 5.50 -2.56
N ASP A 36 -15.58 5.27 -2.75
CA ASP A 36 -16.33 4.28 -1.98
C ASP A 36 -15.74 2.87 -2.15
N PHE A 37 -15.32 2.54 -3.37
CA PHE A 37 -14.65 1.26 -3.64
C PHE A 37 -13.38 1.13 -2.81
N PHE A 38 -12.53 2.16 -2.78
CA PHE A 38 -11.29 2.12 -2.00
C PHE A 38 -11.56 2.05 -0.50
N LEU A 39 -12.57 2.76 0.00
CA LEU A 39 -12.94 2.69 1.41
C LEU A 39 -13.36 1.27 1.79
N ASP A 40 -14.13 0.60 0.95
CA ASP A 40 -14.60 -0.77 1.18
C ASP A 40 -13.45 -1.77 1.06
N LEU A 41 -12.55 -1.59 0.08
CA LEU A 41 -11.38 -2.46 -0.12
C LEU A 41 -10.49 -2.46 1.12
N HIS A 42 -10.37 -1.32 1.77
CA HIS A 42 -9.55 -1.13 2.97
C HIS A 42 -10.41 -1.04 4.22
N SER A 43 -11.43 -1.89 4.30
CA SER A 43 -12.29 -2.00 5.47
C SER A 43 -11.54 -2.57 6.66
N LYS A 44 -12.06 -2.32 7.85
CA LYS A 44 -11.49 -2.87 9.08
C LYS A 44 -11.42 -4.40 9.02
N GLN A 45 -12.45 -5.05 8.47
CA GLN A 45 -12.49 -6.50 8.32
C GLN A 45 -11.38 -7.00 7.40
N ASN A 46 -11.19 -6.38 6.23
CA ASN A 46 -10.15 -6.77 5.29
C ASN A 46 -8.75 -6.57 5.88
N ILE A 47 -8.56 -5.49 6.61
CA ILE A 47 -7.30 -5.24 7.33
C ILE A 47 -7.04 -6.33 8.36
N ALA A 48 -8.05 -6.66 9.17
CA ALA A 48 -7.92 -7.69 10.20
C ALA A 48 -7.63 -9.07 9.60
N GLU A 49 -8.23 -9.40 8.47
CA GLU A 49 -7.94 -10.64 7.76
C GLU A 49 -6.48 -10.73 7.33
N ASP A 50 -5.92 -9.66 6.77
CA ASP A 50 -4.52 -9.64 6.35
C ASP A 50 -3.57 -9.70 7.55
N ILE A 51 -3.93 -9.08 8.66
CA ILE A 51 -3.17 -9.20 9.90
C ILE A 51 -3.17 -10.66 10.37
N SER A 52 -4.32 -11.32 10.34
CA SER A 52 -4.43 -12.72 10.77
C SER A 52 -3.64 -13.67 9.88
N LYS A 53 -3.46 -13.33 8.60
CA LYS A 53 -2.62 -14.10 7.67
C LYS A 53 -1.13 -13.85 7.85
N GLY A 54 -0.75 -12.87 8.66
CA GLY A 54 0.64 -12.51 8.90
C GLY A 54 1.31 -11.78 7.75
N ILE A 55 0.54 -11.11 6.88
CA ILE A 55 1.06 -10.43 5.68
C ILE A 55 1.04 -8.91 5.78
N ALA A 56 0.51 -8.35 6.87
CA ALA A 56 0.48 -6.91 7.08
C ALA A 56 1.63 -6.48 7.98
N TYR A 57 2.24 -5.32 7.65
CA TYR A 57 3.38 -4.75 8.37
C TYR A 57 3.08 -3.32 8.76
N VAL A 58 3.72 -2.86 9.83
CA VAL A 58 3.59 -1.48 10.32
C VAL A 58 4.96 -0.89 10.60
N LEU A 59 5.07 0.40 10.34
CA LEU A 59 6.19 1.25 10.80
C LEU A 59 5.70 2.02 12.01
N LEU A 60 6.41 1.92 13.11
CA LEU A 60 5.99 2.48 14.38
C LEU A 60 6.99 3.52 14.89
N ASP A 61 6.46 4.55 15.52
CA ASP A 61 7.21 5.43 16.41
C ASP A 61 6.59 5.28 17.79
N GLY A 62 7.28 4.55 18.68
CA GLY A 62 6.69 4.13 19.94
C GLY A 62 5.47 3.26 19.69
N SER A 63 4.30 3.68 20.17
CA SER A 63 3.03 2.96 19.97
C SER A 63 2.22 3.48 18.79
N LYS A 64 2.71 4.51 18.09
CA LYS A 64 1.98 5.13 16.97
C LYS A 64 2.37 4.50 15.64
N VAL A 65 1.37 4.07 14.87
CA VAL A 65 1.56 3.56 13.51
C VAL A 65 1.72 4.76 12.57
N LEU A 66 2.87 4.85 11.91
CA LEU A 66 3.16 5.91 10.94
C LEU A 66 2.93 5.48 9.49
N ALA A 67 3.06 4.18 9.23
CA ALA A 67 2.86 3.64 7.88
C ALA A 67 2.49 2.17 7.96
N THR A 68 1.86 1.69 6.90
CA THR A 68 1.53 0.27 6.77
C THR A 68 1.79 -0.19 5.34
N ALA A 69 2.07 -1.47 5.18
CA ALA A 69 2.17 -2.14 3.89
C ALA A 69 1.75 -3.59 4.06
N THR A 70 1.10 -4.15 3.05
CA THR A 70 0.70 -5.55 3.03
C THR A 70 1.44 -6.25 1.90
N LEU A 71 1.93 -7.46 2.16
CA LEU A 71 2.76 -8.20 1.22
C LEU A 71 2.25 -9.63 1.08
N ASP A 72 1.79 -9.97 -0.12
CA ASP A 72 1.37 -11.33 -0.46
C ASP A 72 2.32 -11.87 -1.54
N GLY A 73 3.23 -12.76 -1.15
CA GLY A 73 4.29 -13.22 -2.05
C GLY A 73 5.20 -12.06 -2.45
N ASN A 74 5.19 -11.69 -3.73
CA ASN A 74 5.89 -10.51 -4.23
C ASN A 74 4.96 -9.37 -4.64
N HIS A 75 3.67 -9.46 -4.29
CA HIS A 75 2.66 -8.46 -4.60
C HIS A 75 2.47 -7.54 -3.39
N VAL A 76 2.77 -6.27 -3.56
CA VAL A 76 2.65 -5.25 -2.51
C VAL A 76 1.26 -4.62 -2.59
N MET A 77 0.59 -4.51 -1.45
CA MET A 77 -0.75 -3.97 -1.36
C MET A 77 -0.87 -3.03 -0.16
N ARG A 78 -1.85 -2.16 -0.20
CA ARG A 78 -2.25 -1.29 0.93
C ARG A 78 -1.05 -0.57 1.57
N VAL A 79 -0.32 0.20 0.76
CA VAL A 79 0.76 1.04 1.27
C VAL A 79 0.19 2.42 1.57
N PHE A 80 0.18 2.80 2.85
CA PHE A 80 -0.32 4.09 3.29
C PHE A 80 0.57 4.66 4.38
N VAL A 81 0.67 5.99 4.40
CA VAL A 81 1.42 6.74 5.41
C VAL A 81 0.44 7.65 6.14
N GLU A 82 0.61 7.75 7.46
CA GLU A 82 -0.19 8.68 8.27
C GLU A 82 0.05 10.11 7.75
N LYS A 83 -1.04 10.85 7.52
CA LYS A 83 -0.99 12.07 6.71
C LYS A 83 -0.08 13.17 7.28
N SER A 84 0.02 13.30 8.60
CA SER A 84 0.89 14.30 9.22
C SER A 84 2.37 13.94 9.10
N HIS A 85 2.69 12.71 8.69
CA HIS A 85 4.06 12.22 8.49
C HIS A 85 4.42 12.01 7.03
N MET A 86 3.55 12.42 6.10
CA MET A 86 3.86 12.35 4.67
C MET A 86 5.01 13.31 4.34
N GLY A 87 5.85 12.91 3.39
CA GLY A 87 7.01 13.69 3.01
C GLY A 87 8.20 13.58 3.97
N GLN A 88 8.13 12.71 4.97
CA GLN A 88 9.19 12.51 5.97
C GLN A 88 9.94 11.19 5.79
N GLY A 89 9.74 10.52 4.66
CA GLY A 89 10.45 9.28 4.34
C GLY A 89 9.85 8.01 4.93
N CYS A 90 8.69 8.06 5.56
CA CYS A 90 8.05 6.88 6.14
C CYS A 90 7.66 5.85 5.08
N GLY A 91 7.12 6.31 3.95
CA GLY A 91 6.80 5.43 2.82
C GLY A 91 8.03 4.73 2.27
N SER A 92 9.13 5.47 2.11
CA SER A 92 10.40 4.89 1.65
C SER A 92 10.94 3.87 2.63
N LYS A 93 10.86 4.15 3.92
CA LYS A 93 11.35 3.21 4.96
C LYS A 93 10.60 1.89 4.93
N ILE A 94 9.27 1.94 4.89
CA ILE A 94 8.49 0.71 4.89
C ILE A 94 8.68 -0.05 3.56
N MET A 95 8.77 0.66 2.44
CA MET A 95 9.02 0.01 1.16
C MET A 95 10.42 -0.58 1.06
N ASP A 96 11.44 0.05 1.63
CA ASP A 96 12.78 -0.53 1.70
C ASP A 96 12.74 -1.89 2.42
N PHE A 97 12.03 -1.95 3.54
CA PHE A 97 11.85 -3.19 4.29
C PHE A 97 11.09 -4.24 3.46
N ILE A 98 9.96 -3.86 2.88
CA ILE A 98 9.13 -4.77 2.08
C ILE A 98 9.92 -5.32 0.89
N GLU A 99 10.65 -4.47 0.17
CA GLU A 99 11.45 -4.91 -0.97
C GLU A 99 12.57 -5.85 -0.55
N SER A 100 13.17 -5.63 0.61
CA SER A 100 14.19 -6.54 1.13
C SER A 100 13.61 -7.92 1.48
N GLU A 101 12.38 -7.95 1.99
CA GLU A 101 11.69 -9.23 2.26
C GLU A 101 11.36 -9.96 0.96
N ILE A 102 10.86 -9.25 -0.05
CA ILE A 102 10.57 -9.83 -1.35
C ILE A 102 11.84 -10.41 -2.00
N ALA A 103 12.93 -9.66 -1.96
CA ALA A 103 14.19 -10.05 -2.60
C ALA A 103 14.79 -11.34 -2.05
N LYS A 104 14.37 -11.79 -0.87
CA LYS A 104 14.82 -13.08 -0.32
C LYS A 104 14.35 -14.27 -1.14
N HIS A 105 13.22 -14.14 -1.86
CA HIS A 105 12.59 -15.26 -2.56
C HIS A 105 12.17 -14.95 -4.00
N TYR A 106 12.19 -13.68 -4.42
CA TYR A 106 11.71 -13.27 -5.74
C TYR A 106 12.68 -12.29 -6.38
N ASP A 107 12.63 -12.23 -7.71
CA ASP A 107 13.47 -11.33 -8.49
C ASP A 107 12.84 -9.97 -8.73
N GLU A 108 11.56 -9.82 -8.41
CA GLU A 108 10.86 -8.57 -8.66
C GLU A 108 9.70 -8.38 -7.68
N SER A 109 9.36 -7.10 -7.48
CA SER A 109 8.20 -6.66 -6.73
C SER A 109 7.15 -6.16 -7.71
N ILE A 110 5.88 -6.51 -7.47
CA ILE A 110 4.74 -6.13 -8.31
C ILE A 110 3.73 -5.40 -7.44
N LEU A 111 3.09 -4.39 -8.00
CA LEU A 111 2.00 -3.70 -7.31
C LEU A 111 0.99 -3.13 -8.29
N ASP A 112 -0.23 -2.94 -7.79
CA ASP A 112 -1.27 -2.18 -8.45
C ASP A 112 -1.26 -0.79 -7.84
N THR A 113 -1.18 0.24 -8.66
CA THR A 113 -1.07 1.60 -8.14
C THR A 113 -2.29 2.44 -8.46
N SER A 114 -2.66 3.28 -7.48
CA SER A 114 -3.61 4.36 -7.67
C SER A 114 -2.92 5.53 -8.38
N ILE A 115 -3.72 6.44 -8.95
CA ILE A 115 -3.21 7.69 -9.52
C ILE A 115 -2.43 8.48 -8.46
N VAL A 116 -2.90 8.47 -7.22
CA VAL A 116 -2.32 9.22 -6.11
C VAL A 116 -0.89 8.77 -5.80
N ALA A 117 -0.62 7.46 -5.86
CA ALA A 117 0.65 6.88 -5.44
C ALA A 117 1.66 6.67 -6.58
N LYS A 118 1.22 6.82 -7.83
CA LYS A 118 2.04 6.45 -9.00
C LYS A 118 3.41 7.13 -9.02
N GLU A 119 3.44 8.43 -8.76
CA GLU A 119 4.69 9.20 -8.80
C GLU A 119 5.69 8.70 -7.76
N PHE A 120 5.21 8.35 -6.58
CA PHE A 120 6.05 7.79 -5.51
C PHE A 120 6.74 6.51 -5.99
N TYR A 121 6.01 5.62 -6.64
CA TYR A 121 6.58 4.36 -7.12
C TYR A 121 7.52 4.56 -8.31
N LEU A 122 7.20 5.49 -9.21
CA LEU A 122 8.12 5.83 -10.30
C LEU A 122 9.47 6.28 -9.76
N ARG A 123 9.47 7.11 -8.72
CA ARG A 123 10.71 7.60 -8.09
C ARG A 123 11.50 6.47 -7.42
N ARG A 124 10.82 5.42 -6.98
CA ARG A 124 11.48 4.26 -6.37
C ARG A 124 12.06 3.30 -7.41
N GLY A 125 11.88 3.55 -8.69
CA GLY A 125 12.38 2.69 -9.75
C GLY A 125 11.38 1.66 -10.26
N TYR A 126 10.11 1.77 -9.87
CA TYR A 126 9.06 0.94 -10.46
C TYR A 126 8.79 1.43 -11.88
N VAL A 127 8.49 0.50 -12.77
CA VAL A 127 8.16 0.78 -14.17
C VAL A 127 6.76 0.28 -14.49
N TYR A 128 6.11 0.96 -15.41
CA TYR A 128 4.77 0.61 -15.86
C TYR A 128 4.81 -0.72 -16.63
N VAL A 129 3.87 -1.61 -16.33
CA VAL A 129 3.69 -2.89 -17.04
C VAL A 129 2.48 -2.82 -17.95
N ARG A 130 1.30 -2.56 -17.38
CA ARG A 130 0.05 -2.43 -18.11
C ARG A 130 -1.01 -1.79 -17.23
N SER A 131 -2.13 -1.39 -17.85
CA SER A 131 -3.31 -0.95 -17.10
C SER A 131 -4.36 -2.04 -17.15
N ASP A 132 -5.09 -2.17 -16.06
CA ASP A 132 -6.27 -3.04 -15.95
C ASP A 132 -7.43 -2.23 -15.40
N SER A 133 -8.62 -2.82 -15.39
CA SER A 133 -9.81 -2.17 -14.86
C SER A 133 -10.68 -3.18 -14.12
N LEU A 134 -11.45 -2.66 -13.17
CA LEU A 134 -12.43 -3.40 -12.38
C LEU A 134 -13.80 -2.76 -12.57
N ASP A 135 -14.83 -3.58 -12.66
CA ASP A 135 -16.20 -3.08 -12.59
C ASP A 135 -16.54 -2.78 -11.14
N ILE A 136 -17.05 -1.59 -10.89
CA ILE A 136 -17.46 -1.12 -9.57
C ILE A 136 -18.92 -0.69 -9.63
N LYS A 137 -19.48 -0.29 -8.48
CA LYS A 137 -20.90 0.07 -8.38
C LYS A 137 -21.28 1.18 -9.36
N GLY A 138 -22.56 1.22 -9.72
CA GLY A 138 -23.13 2.27 -10.57
C GLY A 138 -22.79 2.15 -12.04
N GLY A 139 -22.35 0.97 -12.51
CA GLY A 139 -21.94 0.77 -13.91
C GLY A 139 -20.63 1.44 -14.27
N ASN A 140 -19.84 1.80 -13.27
CA ASN A 140 -18.55 2.45 -13.43
C ASN A 140 -17.42 1.43 -13.48
N THR A 141 -16.28 1.83 -14.05
CA THR A 141 -15.05 1.04 -14.02
C THR A 141 -13.96 1.84 -13.35
N LEU A 142 -13.16 1.15 -12.53
CA LEU A 142 -11.97 1.71 -11.91
C LEU A 142 -10.75 1.26 -12.70
N LYS A 143 -9.99 2.21 -13.21
CA LYS A 143 -8.74 1.95 -13.92
C LYS A 143 -7.58 2.03 -12.95
N TYR A 144 -6.62 1.09 -13.07
CA TYR A 144 -5.41 1.12 -12.27
C TYR A 144 -4.23 0.62 -13.09
N ASP A 145 -3.02 0.99 -12.68
CA ASP A 145 -1.79 0.59 -13.35
C ASP A 145 -1.09 -0.50 -12.55
N ILE A 146 -0.55 -1.48 -13.25
CA ILE A 146 0.32 -2.50 -12.69
C ILE A 146 1.75 -2.07 -12.95
N MET A 147 2.55 -2.06 -11.90
CA MET A 147 3.95 -1.65 -11.94
C MET A 147 4.83 -2.72 -11.32
N LYS A 148 6.11 -2.73 -11.71
CA LYS A 148 7.08 -3.67 -11.16
C LYS A 148 8.45 -3.02 -10.98
N LYS A 149 9.23 -3.59 -10.06
CA LYS A 149 10.63 -3.24 -9.86
C LYS A 149 11.44 -4.53 -9.84
N VAL A 150 12.42 -4.63 -10.73
CA VAL A 150 13.27 -5.81 -10.84
C VAL A 150 14.51 -5.61 -9.94
N PHE A 151 14.80 -6.61 -9.13
CA PHE A 151 15.96 -6.60 -8.23
C PHE A 151 17.15 -7.28 -8.92
N THR A 152 17.92 -6.51 -9.65
CA THR A 152 19.11 -7.03 -10.32
C THR A 152 20.37 -6.80 -9.51
N GLU A 153 20.38 -5.75 -8.69
CA GLU A 153 21.50 -5.41 -7.83
C GLU A 153 21.64 -6.42 -6.69
N GLY A 154 22.87 -6.82 -6.42
CA GLY A 154 23.15 -7.78 -5.35
C GLY A 154 22.78 -9.22 -5.69
N LYS A 155 22.29 -9.49 -6.88
CA LYS A 155 21.98 -10.83 -7.37
C LYS A 155 23.17 -11.46 -8.10
N ILE A 156 24.21 -10.70 -8.26
CA ILE A 156 25.40 -11.11 -8.99
C ILE A 156 26.39 -11.74 -8.03
#